data_e90bd0af7e3e4f8ea15c29102206a062
#
_entry.id   e90bd0af7e3e4f8ea15c29102206a062
#
_cell.length_a   1.000
_cell.length_b   1.000
_cell.length_c   1.000
_cell.angle_alpha   90.00
_cell.angle_beta   90.00
_cell.angle_gamma   90.00
#
_symmetry.space_group_name_H-M   'P 1'
#
loop_
_entity.id
_entity.type
_entity.pdbx_description
1 polymer ?
#
loop_
_entity_poly.entity_id
_entity_poly.type
_entity_poly.pdbx_seq_one_letter_code
_entity_poly.pdbx_strand_id
1 'polypeptide(L)'
;GGYIDEKGNAELQSLVLRSFLAVPELRHNRNTYYEGYNTISPGGGCMVEDYTIGADGKITVVPHLEEGEPMGQFEDDILLGYWHDKTATGDFAGFRKVQFRVESVDYEAKTFVMVPRPNQEYRIAKGMKLGQTGNFTNEDRQTYIVIDTRYGNNCITFYEGVNEWDAGEAHEVSWFGKKKGRRVQGIDASKYSAVLRNIIMSGIIFQVDQITGKSVRVPIDKGAWVSGEKYG
;
A
#
# COMPACT_ATOMS: atom_id res chain seq x y z
N GLY A 1 31.68 -10.81 -21.71
CA GLY A 1 33.10 -10.54 -21.48
C GLY A 1 33.29 -9.30 -20.61
N GLY A 2 34.42 -9.22 -19.96
CA GLY A 2 34.83 -8.05 -19.17
C GLY A 2 36.14 -7.51 -19.74
N TYR A 3 36.42 -6.26 -19.42
CA TYR A 3 37.61 -5.57 -19.89
C TYR A 3 38.11 -4.65 -18.75
N ILE A 4 39.44 -4.56 -18.63
CA ILE A 4 40.11 -3.65 -17.71
C ILE A 4 41.08 -2.81 -18.54
N ASP A 5 40.93 -1.48 -18.47
CA ASP A 5 41.81 -0.57 -19.20
C ASP A 5 43.16 -0.32 -18.46
N GLU A 6 44.09 0.36 -19.13
CA GLU A 6 45.40 0.70 -18.58
C GLU A 6 45.33 1.68 -17.40
N LYS A 7 44.17 2.32 -17.18
CA LYS A 7 43.92 3.24 -16.05
C LYS A 7 43.26 2.53 -14.86
N GLY A 8 42.99 1.22 -14.97
CA GLY A 8 42.37 0.41 -13.95
C GLY A 8 40.85 0.50 -13.91
N ASN A 9 40.19 1.04 -14.94
CA ASN A 9 38.72 0.98 -15.03
C ASN A 9 38.31 -0.41 -15.53
N ALA A 10 37.32 -1.00 -14.84
CA ALA A 10 36.76 -2.31 -15.19
C ALA A 10 35.35 -2.17 -15.69
N GLU A 11 35.05 -2.76 -16.85
CA GLU A 11 33.70 -2.94 -17.37
C GLU A 11 33.37 -4.43 -17.38
N LEU A 12 32.38 -4.82 -16.60
CA LEU A 12 31.97 -6.21 -16.39
C LEU A 12 30.49 -6.36 -16.66
N GLN A 13 30.09 -7.39 -17.39
CA GLN A 13 28.68 -7.73 -17.60
C GLN A 13 28.03 -8.23 -16.31
N SER A 14 28.76 -8.97 -15.50
CA SER A 14 28.35 -9.41 -14.19
C SER A 14 29.55 -9.60 -13.27
N LEU A 15 29.36 -9.38 -11.97
CA LEU A 15 30.37 -9.59 -10.93
C LEU A 15 29.71 -10.37 -9.79
N VAL A 16 30.27 -11.54 -9.48
CA VAL A 16 29.88 -12.35 -8.31
C VAL A 16 31.02 -12.34 -7.32
N LEU A 17 30.78 -11.83 -6.13
CA LEU A 17 31.73 -11.80 -5.03
C LEU A 17 31.37 -12.87 -4.00
N ARG A 18 32.35 -13.64 -3.56
CA ARG A 18 32.14 -14.71 -2.56
C ARG A 18 32.34 -14.25 -1.13
N SER A 19 32.79 -13.03 -0.92
CA SER A 19 33.05 -12.46 0.41
C SER A 19 32.46 -11.06 0.51
N PHE A 20 33.27 -10.02 0.28
CA PHE A 20 32.80 -8.64 0.40
C PHE A 20 33.41 -7.73 -0.67
N LEU A 21 32.73 -6.61 -0.92
CA LEU A 21 33.22 -5.52 -1.75
C LEU A 21 33.46 -4.30 -0.84
N ALA A 22 34.70 -3.85 -0.75
CA ALA A 22 35.03 -2.59 -0.07
C ALA A 22 35.24 -1.51 -1.11
N VAL A 23 34.42 -0.48 -1.10
CA VAL A 23 34.52 0.69 -2.00
C VAL A 23 34.37 1.96 -1.20
N PRO A 24 35.14 3.02 -1.53
CA PRO A 24 34.97 4.34 -0.90
C PRO A 24 33.60 4.95 -1.17
N GLU A 25 33.05 4.72 -2.37
CA GLU A 25 31.75 5.21 -2.81
C GLU A 25 31.14 4.22 -3.78
N LEU A 26 29.86 3.85 -3.55
CA LEU A 26 29.03 3.08 -4.49
C LEU A 26 27.94 3.98 -5.05
N ARG A 27 27.98 4.28 -6.37
CA ARG A 27 26.93 4.99 -7.07
C ARG A 27 26.01 4.00 -7.76
N HIS A 28 24.73 4.06 -7.38
CA HIS A 28 23.69 3.22 -7.97
C HIS A 28 22.63 4.10 -8.64
N ASN A 29 22.67 4.18 -9.97
CA ASN A 29 21.69 4.93 -10.76
C ASN A 29 20.52 4.02 -11.11
N ARG A 30 19.50 3.97 -10.25
CA ARG A 30 18.27 3.21 -10.50
C ARG A 30 17.06 4.10 -10.31
N ASN A 31 16.29 4.30 -11.37
CA ASN A 31 14.95 4.85 -11.28
C ASN A 31 13.96 3.69 -11.10
N THR A 32 13.17 3.74 -10.04
CA THR A 32 12.10 2.77 -9.81
C THR A 32 10.78 3.43 -10.16
N TYR A 33 10.04 2.84 -11.10
CA TYR A 33 8.71 3.29 -11.51
C TYR A 33 7.67 2.33 -10.92
N TYR A 34 6.68 2.90 -10.25
CA TYR A 34 5.50 2.18 -9.79
C TYR A 34 4.29 2.71 -10.54
N GLU A 35 3.52 1.82 -11.13
CA GLU A 35 2.32 2.18 -11.89
C GLU A 35 1.07 1.85 -11.09
N GLY A 36 0.11 2.76 -11.13
CA GLY A 36 -1.27 2.54 -10.73
C GLY A 36 -1.52 2.56 -9.23
N TYR A 37 -1.24 1.48 -8.52
CA TYR A 37 -1.66 1.29 -7.14
C TYR A 37 -0.56 0.62 -6.32
N ASN A 38 -0.15 1.29 -5.26
CA ASN A 38 0.86 0.77 -4.33
C ASN A 38 0.31 0.79 -2.90
N THR A 39 0.48 -0.31 -2.17
CA THR A 39 0.04 -0.45 -0.79
C THR A 39 1.25 -0.64 0.11
N ILE A 40 1.29 0.09 1.21
CA ILE A 40 2.27 -0.03 2.28
C ILE A 40 1.50 -0.43 3.53
N SER A 41 1.80 -1.59 4.10
CA SER A 41 1.11 -2.16 5.25
C SER A 41 2.09 -2.51 6.38
N PRO A 42 1.61 -2.81 7.59
CA PRO A 42 2.46 -3.17 8.73
C PRO A 42 3.33 -4.43 8.51
N GLY A 43 2.98 -5.25 7.52
CA GLY A 43 3.66 -6.50 7.21
C GLY A 43 2.63 -7.57 6.82
N GLY A 44 3.09 -8.79 6.53
CA GLY A 44 2.21 -9.90 6.17
C GLY A 44 1.92 -10.04 4.67
N GLY A 45 2.37 -9.10 3.84
CA GLY A 45 2.41 -9.31 2.39
C GLY A 45 3.43 -10.36 2.01
N CYS A 46 3.20 -11.08 0.92
CA CYS A 46 4.16 -12.06 0.40
C CYS A 46 3.98 -12.29 -1.10
N MET A 47 4.95 -12.93 -1.71
CA MET A 47 4.79 -13.59 -2.99
C MET A 47 4.53 -15.09 -2.74
N VAL A 48 3.57 -15.67 -3.43
CA VAL A 48 3.26 -17.11 -3.34
C VAL A 48 4.36 -17.89 -4.06
N GLU A 49 5.14 -18.67 -3.33
CA GLU A 49 6.12 -19.59 -3.93
C GLU A 49 5.45 -20.89 -4.35
N ASP A 50 4.68 -21.47 -3.44
CA ASP A 50 3.89 -22.66 -3.71
C ASP A 50 2.57 -22.64 -2.91
N TYR A 51 1.62 -23.48 -3.32
CA TYR A 51 0.35 -23.62 -2.63
C TYR A 51 -0.32 -24.97 -2.89
N THR A 52 -1.16 -25.38 -1.95
CA THR A 52 -2.06 -26.51 -2.12
C THR A 52 -3.48 -26.12 -1.72
N ILE A 53 -4.47 -26.65 -2.42
CA ILE A 53 -5.89 -26.43 -2.10
C ILE A 53 -6.44 -27.73 -1.52
N GLY A 54 -6.90 -27.67 -0.28
CA GLY A 54 -7.54 -28.79 0.40
C GLY A 54 -8.93 -29.11 -0.14
N ALA A 55 -9.44 -30.28 0.17
CA ALA A 55 -10.80 -30.68 -0.20
C ALA A 55 -11.89 -29.80 0.45
N ASP A 56 -11.58 -29.12 1.53
CA ASP A 56 -12.41 -28.14 2.23
C ASP A 56 -12.34 -26.73 1.64
N GLY A 57 -11.56 -26.55 0.57
CA GLY A 57 -11.37 -25.26 -0.09
C GLY A 57 -10.36 -24.33 0.59
N LYS A 58 -9.74 -24.75 1.71
CA LYS A 58 -8.67 -23.99 2.34
C LYS A 58 -7.39 -24.09 1.52
N ILE A 59 -6.59 -23.03 1.57
CA ILE A 59 -5.38 -22.90 0.78
C ILE A 59 -4.19 -22.81 1.72
N THR A 60 -3.32 -23.82 1.69
CA THR A 60 -2.02 -23.76 2.35
C THR A 60 -1.04 -23.12 1.40
N VAL A 61 -0.36 -22.07 1.86
CA VAL A 61 0.58 -21.26 1.08
C VAL A 61 1.98 -21.38 1.65
N VAL A 62 2.95 -21.56 0.77
CA VAL A 62 4.37 -21.38 1.04
C VAL A 62 4.74 -19.98 0.52
N PRO A 63 5.03 -19.00 1.40
CA PRO A 63 5.50 -17.69 0.95
C PRO A 63 6.95 -17.78 0.46
N HIS A 64 7.27 -17.00 -0.57
CA HIS A 64 8.66 -16.80 -0.96
C HIS A 64 9.36 -15.95 0.09
N LEU A 65 10.36 -16.52 0.73
CA LEU A 65 11.16 -15.86 1.77
C LEU A 65 12.63 -15.90 1.35
N GLU A 66 13.31 -14.78 1.50
CA GLU A 66 14.75 -14.72 1.34
C GLU A 66 15.46 -15.33 2.57
N GLU A 67 16.75 -15.65 2.43
CA GLU A 67 17.51 -16.22 3.54
C GLU A 67 17.52 -15.28 4.75
N GLY A 68 17.02 -15.76 5.89
CA GLY A 68 16.91 -14.99 7.13
C GLY A 68 15.65 -14.13 7.24
N GLU A 69 14.80 -14.11 6.22
CA GLU A 69 13.54 -13.39 6.26
C GLU A 69 12.50 -14.13 7.16
N PRO A 70 11.92 -13.44 8.15
CA PRO A 70 10.85 -14.01 8.96
C PRO A 70 9.52 -13.97 8.21
N MET A 71 8.62 -14.89 8.55
CA MET A 71 7.22 -14.77 8.11
C MET A 71 6.54 -13.57 8.77
N GLY A 72 5.86 -12.78 7.97
CA GLY A 72 5.14 -11.59 8.40
C GLY A 72 3.63 -11.75 8.52
N GLN A 73 3.08 -12.92 8.16
CA GLN A 73 1.66 -13.21 8.23
C GLN A 73 1.23 -13.49 9.66
N PHE A 74 0.03 -13.05 10.00
CA PHE A 74 -0.62 -13.31 11.28
C PHE A 74 -2.04 -13.81 11.05
N GLU A 75 -2.55 -14.55 12.03
CA GLU A 75 -3.95 -14.97 12.04
C GLU A 75 -4.87 -13.76 11.87
N ASP A 76 -5.94 -13.97 11.12
CA ASP A 76 -6.94 -12.96 10.79
C ASP A 76 -6.47 -11.82 9.84
N ASP A 77 -5.24 -11.86 9.32
CA ASP A 77 -4.83 -10.92 8.29
C ASP A 77 -5.73 -11.01 7.05
N ILE A 78 -6.09 -9.86 6.53
CA ILE A 78 -6.80 -9.72 5.25
C ILE A 78 -5.75 -9.54 4.16
N LEU A 79 -5.64 -10.53 3.29
CA LEU A 79 -4.71 -10.51 2.17
C LEU A 79 -5.43 -10.16 0.88
N LEU A 80 -4.88 -9.22 0.14
CA LEU A 80 -5.37 -8.76 -1.15
C LEU A 80 -4.42 -9.18 -2.26
N GLY A 81 -4.93 -9.90 -3.24
CA GLY A 81 -4.22 -10.24 -4.47
C GLY A 81 -4.96 -9.77 -5.72
N TYR A 82 -4.25 -9.83 -6.84
CA TYR A 82 -4.85 -9.57 -8.15
C TYR A 82 -4.48 -10.69 -9.11
N TRP A 83 -5.43 -11.09 -9.94
CA TRP A 83 -5.19 -11.95 -11.08
C TRP A 83 -5.71 -11.29 -12.36
N HIS A 84 -5.15 -11.69 -13.49
CA HIS A 84 -5.50 -11.11 -14.78
C HIS A 84 -6.43 -12.05 -15.55
N ASP A 85 -7.63 -11.58 -15.83
CA ASP A 85 -8.56 -12.24 -16.74
C ASP A 85 -8.20 -11.84 -18.18
N LYS A 86 -7.56 -12.75 -18.89
CA LYS A 86 -7.12 -12.52 -20.27
C LYS A 86 -8.27 -12.35 -21.28
N THR A 87 -9.50 -12.65 -20.86
CA THR A 87 -10.68 -12.51 -21.73
C THR A 87 -11.30 -11.12 -21.65
N ALA A 88 -10.95 -10.33 -20.64
CA ALA A 88 -11.46 -8.97 -20.49
C ALA A 88 -10.73 -8.00 -21.44
N THR A 89 -11.48 -7.06 -22.02
CA THR A 89 -10.98 -6.04 -22.93
C THR A 89 -11.02 -4.65 -22.29
N GLY A 90 -10.02 -3.82 -22.56
CA GLY A 90 -9.88 -2.46 -22.04
C GLY A 90 -8.80 -2.31 -20.97
N ASP A 91 -8.39 -1.07 -20.73
CA ASP A 91 -7.36 -0.73 -19.74
C ASP A 91 -7.82 -1.15 -18.34
N PHE A 92 -7.00 -1.96 -17.67
CA PHE A 92 -7.28 -2.53 -16.34
C PHE A 92 -8.55 -3.39 -16.23
N ALA A 93 -9.30 -3.62 -17.31
CA ALA A 93 -10.54 -4.40 -17.28
C ALA A 93 -10.30 -5.86 -16.87
N GLY A 94 -9.13 -6.41 -17.19
CA GLY A 94 -8.75 -7.79 -16.85
C GLY A 94 -8.26 -8.01 -15.44
N PHE A 95 -8.01 -6.97 -14.65
CA PHE A 95 -7.56 -7.13 -13.27
C PHE A 95 -8.71 -7.43 -12.34
N ARG A 96 -8.69 -8.62 -11.75
CA ARG A 96 -9.67 -9.07 -10.74
C ARG A 96 -9.03 -9.08 -9.37
N LYS A 97 -9.68 -8.39 -8.45
CA LYS A 97 -9.33 -8.37 -7.02
C LYS A 97 -9.76 -9.68 -6.38
N VAL A 98 -8.90 -10.29 -5.58
CA VAL A 98 -9.23 -11.43 -4.72
C VAL A 98 -8.79 -11.13 -3.30
N GLN A 99 -9.57 -11.62 -2.33
CA GLN A 99 -9.28 -11.42 -0.92
C GLN A 99 -9.30 -12.75 -0.19
N PHE A 100 -8.40 -12.87 0.76
CA PHE A 100 -8.25 -14.05 1.61
C PHE A 100 -8.11 -13.60 3.06
N ARG A 101 -8.58 -14.44 3.98
CA ARG A 101 -8.30 -14.31 5.40
C ARG A 101 -7.30 -15.39 5.79
N VAL A 102 -6.27 -15.01 6.52
CA VAL A 102 -5.35 -15.98 7.13
C VAL A 102 -6.06 -16.66 8.29
N GLU A 103 -6.16 -17.98 8.24
CA GLU A 103 -6.81 -18.77 9.28
C GLU A 103 -5.82 -19.26 10.32
N SER A 104 -4.60 -19.62 9.90
CA SER A 104 -3.53 -20.05 10.81
C SER A 104 -2.17 -19.87 10.17
N VAL A 105 -1.13 -19.77 11.00
CA VAL A 105 0.27 -19.61 10.57
C VAL A 105 1.11 -20.67 11.28
N ASP A 106 1.94 -21.37 10.52
CA ASP A 106 2.97 -22.27 11.01
C ASP A 106 4.35 -21.67 10.73
N TYR A 107 4.93 -21.06 11.76
CA TYR A 107 6.22 -20.40 11.66
C TYR A 107 7.40 -21.38 11.54
N GLU A 108 7.25 -22.61 12.03
CA GLU A 108 8.28 -23.65 11.93
C GLU A 108 8.33 -24.23 10.52
N ALA A 109 7.18 -24.59 9.97
CA ALA A 109 7.05 -25.06 8.60
C ALA A 109 7.15 -23.93 7.55
N LYS A 110 7.13 -22.67 7.99
CA LYS A 110 7.08 -21.49 7.13
C LYS A 110 5.93 -21.53 6.10
N THR A 111 4.74 -21.86 6.60
CA THR A 111 3.51 -21.93 5.81
C THR A 111 2.37 -21.23 6.54
N PHE A 112 1.34 -20.84 5.81
CA PHE A 112 0.11 -20.39 6.41
C PHE A 112 -1.11 -20.91 5.63
N VAL A 113 -2.22 -21.04 6.33
CA VAL A 113 -3.50 -21.43 5.75
C VAL A 113 -4.35 -20.19 5.59
N MET A 114 -4.94 -20.02 4.40
CA MET A 114 -5.88 -18.94 4.15
C MET A 114 -7.18 -19.48 3.54
N VAL A 115 -8.25 -18.73 3.77
CA VAL A 115 -9.57 -19.00 3.19
C VAL A 115 -9.97 -17.84 2.28
N PRO A 116 -10.58 -18.13 1.12
CA PRO A 116 -11.05 -17.08 0.24
C PRO A 116 -12.23 -16.33 0.84
N ARG A 117 -12.40 -15.07 0.46
CA ARG A 117 -13.58 -14.28 0.80
C ARG A 117 -14.85 -15.01 0.34
N PRO A 118 -15.87 -15.18 1.20
CA PRO A 118 -17.13 -15.81 0.82
C PRO A 118 -17.80 -15.13 -0.39
N ASN A 119 -18.35 -15.93 -1.29
CA ASN A 119 -19.06 -15.48 -2.48
C ASN A 119 -18.23 -14.64 -3.46
N GLN A 120 -16.91 -14.73 -3.40
CA GLN A 120 -16.01 -14.10 -4.35
C GLN A 120 -15.33 -15.17 -5.23
N GLU A 121 -15.37 -14.97 -6.54
CA GLU A 121 -14.51 -15.77 -7.43
C GLU A 121 -13.05 -15.46 -7.10
N TYR A 122 -12.26 -16.49 -6.94
CA TYR A 122 -10.84 -16.34 -6.66
C TYR A 122 -9.99 -17.22 -7.57
N ARG A 123 -8.77 -16.79 -7.75
CA ARG A 123 -7.67 -17.58 -8.31
C ARG A 123 -6.44 -17.36 -7.50
N ILE A 124 -5.62 -18.38 -7.39
CA ILE A 124 -4.28 -18.30 -6.82
C ILE A 124 -3.30 -18.92 -7.81
N ALA A 125 -2.09 -18.37 -7.83
CA ALA A 125 -1.02 -18.87 -8.70
C ALA A 125 0.34 -18.62 -8.03
N LYS A 126 1.33 -19.45 -8.38
CA LYS A 126 2.72 -19.20 -8.02
C LYS A 126 3.17 -17.85 -8.60
N GLY A 127 3.90 -17.09 -7.82
CA GLY A 127 4.33 -15.73 -8.16
C GLY A 127 3.27 -14.63 -7.91
N MET A 128 2.05 -14.99 -7.48
CA MET A 128 1.05 -14.00 -7.09
C MET A 128 1.54 -13.22 -5.88
N LYS A 129 1.42 -11.90 -5.92
CA LYS A 129 1.69 -11.02 -4.79
C LYS A 129 0.42 -10.81 -3.99
N LEU A 130 0.50 -11.07 -2.70
CA LEU A 130 -0.55 -10.84 -1.71
C LEU A 130 -0.10 -9.68 -0.81
N GLY A 131 -0.90 -8.63 -0.71
CA GLY A 131 -0.67 -7.50 0.18
C GLY A 131 -1.60 -7.61 1.39
N GLN A 132 -1.09 -7.37 2.59
CA GLN A 132 -1.92 -7.27 3.78
C GLN A 132 -2.64 -5.91 3.77
N THR A 133 -3.96 -5.89 3.96
CA THR A 133 -4.80 -4.69 3.88
C THR A 133 -5.70 -4.50 5.10
N GLY A 134 -5.47 -5.24 6.15
CA GLY A 134 -6.22 -5.17 7.40
C GLY A 134 -6.09 -6.46 8.19
N ASN A 135 -6.77 -6.51 9.32
CA ASN A 135 -6.86 -7.70 10.16
C ASN A 135 -8.21 -7.69 10.88
N PHE A 136 -8.89 -8.83 10.98
CA PHE A 136 -10.23 -8.88 11.58
C PHE A 136 -10.23 -8.64 13.09
N THR A 137 -9.14 -8.92 13.79
CA THR A 137 -9.11 -8.94 15.26
C THR A 137 -8.00 -8.09 15.88
N ASN A 138 -6.85 -7.96 15.22
CA ASN A 138 -5.69 -7.24 15.76
C ASN A 138 -5.66 -5.80 15.26
N GLU A 139 -5.92 -4.83 16.14
CA GLU A 139 -5.97 -3.40 15.84
C GLU A 139 -4.64 -2.85 15.30
N ASP A 140 -3.50 -3.34 15.78
CA ASP A 140 -2.17 -2.90 15.33
C ASP A 140 -1.89 -3.25 13.85
N ARG A 141 -2.72 -4.11 13.26
CA ARG A 141 -2.61 -4.58 11.89
C ARG A 141 -3.74 -4.09 10.97
N GLN A 142 -4.57 -3.18 11.47
CA GLN A 142 -5.72 -2.62 10.74
C GLN A 142 -5.41 -1.31 10.02
N THR A 143 -4.14 -1.02 9.80
CA THR A 143 -3.69 0.22 9.15
C THR A 143 -2.94 -0.09 7.85
N TYR A 144 -3.06 0.79 6.86
CA TYR A 144 -2.21 0.78 5.67
C TYR A 144 -2.27 2.11 4.92
N ILE A 145 -1.29 2.31 4.04
CA ILE A 145 -1.20 3.50 3.18
C ILE A 145 -1.35 3.05 1.73
N VAL A 146 -2.09 3.82 0.95
CA VAL A 146 -2.25 3.61 -0.48
C VAL A 146 -1.77 4.83 -1.26
N ILE A 147 -0.97 4.58 -2.29
CA ILE A 147 -0.67 5.55 -3.34
C ILE A 147 -1.46 5.11 -4.58
N ASP A 148 -2.42 5.92 -5.03
CA ASP A 148 -3.29 5.60 -6.16
C ASP A 148 -3.25 6.68 -7.23
N THR A 149 -2.85 6.29 -8.44
CA THR A 149 -2.81 7.17 -9.62
C THR A 149 -3.77 6.72 -10.73
N ARG A 150 -4.64 5.73 -10.45
CA ARG A 150 -5.58 5.15 -11.42
C ARG A 150 -6.86 6.00 -11.54
N TYR A 151 -7.54 5.86 -12.68
CA TYR A 151 -8.90 6.38 -12.90
C TYR A 151 -9.09 7.87 -12.62
N GLY A 152 -8.03 8.67 -12.74
CA GLY A 152 -8.04 10.11 -12.49
C GLY A 152 -7.83 10.50 -11.03
N ASN A 153 -7.47 9.55 -10.17
CA ASN A 153 -6.88 9.81 -8.88
C ASN A 153 -5.40 10.21 -9.05
N ASN A 154 -4.86 10.83 -8.05
CA ASN A 154 -3.44 11.07 -7.81
C ASN A 154 -3.31 11.45 -6.35
N CYS A 155 -3.33 10.46 -5.47
CA CYS A 155 -3.41 10.69 -4.03
C CYS A 155 -2.66 9.64 -3.22
N ILE A 156 -2.30 10.06 -2.02
CA ILE A 156 -1.84 9.18 -0.93
C ILE A 156 -2.97 9.16 0.10
N THR A 157 -3.47 7.99 0.45
CA THR A 157 -4.55 7.79 1.41
C THR A 157 -4.07 6.93 2.58
N PHE A 158 -4.42 7.33 3.78
CA PHE A 158 -4.16 6.60 5.03
C PHE A 158 -5.45 5.95 5.51
N TYR A 159 -5.37 4.67 5.80
CA TYR A 159 -6.46 3.84 6.31
C TYR A 159 -6.19 3.39 7.74
N GLU A 160 -7.22 3.32 8.56
CA GLU A 160 -7.17 2.86 9.95
C GLU A 160 -8.45 2.11 10.32
N GLY A 161 -8.33 1.16 11.25
CA GLY A 161 -9.45 0.38 11.75
C GLY A 161 -10.03 -0.61 10.73
N VAL A 162 -9.25 -1.05 9.75
CA VAL A 162 -9.70 -1.96 8.69
C VAL A 162 -9.80 -3.38 9.23
N ASN A 163 -10.99 -3.73 9.70
CA ASN A 163 -11.34 -5.04 10.28
C ASN A 163 -12.42 -5.77 9.49
N GLU A 164 -12.63 -5.39 8.25
CA GLU A 164 -13.59 -5.98 7.34
C GLU A 164 -13.01 -6.13 5.93
N TRP A 165 -13.66 -6.89 5.06
CA TRP A 165 -13.19 -7.19 3.72
C TRP A 165 -12.96 -5.95 2.83
N ASP A 166 -13.80 -4.95 2.96
CA ASP A 166 -13.72 -3.74 2.14
C ASP A 166 -13.48 -2.51 3.01
N ALA A 167 -12.29 -1.94 2.90
CA ALA A 167 -12.01 -0.64 3.46
C ALA A 167 -12.85 0.41 2.75
N GLY A 168 -13.89 0.87 3.44
CA GLY A 168 -14.77 1.94 2.98
C GLY A 168 -14.26 3.34 3.34
N GLU A 169 -15.06 4.34 3.02
CA GLU A 169 -14.79 5.75 3.36
C GLU A 169 -14.62 5.99 4.86
N ALA A 170 -15.28 5.17 5.69
CA ALA A 170 -15.18 5.27 7.15
C ALA A 170 -13.77 4.98 7.69
N HIS A 171 -13.00 4.16 6.96
CA HIS A 171 -11.62 3.80 7.31
C HIS A 171 -10.59 4.81 6.79
N GLU A 172 -10.97 5.73 5.91
CA GLU A 172 -10.08 6.76 5.40
C GLU A 172 -9.89 7.87 6.44
N VAL A 173 -8.73 7.90 7.07
CA VAL A 173 -8.45 8.88 8.12
C VAL A 173 -7.82 10.15 7.60
N SER A 174 -7.08 10.07 6.50
CA SER A 174 -6.44 11.22 5.89
C SER A 174 -6.06 10.94 4.45
N TRP A 175 -5.99 11.97 3.62
CA TRP A 175 -5.36 11.86 2.30
C TRP A 175 -4.76 13.18 1.83
N PHE A 176 -3.84 13.07 0.89
CA PHE A 176 -3.25 14.18 0.14
C PHE A 176 -3.36 13.92 -1.35
N GLY A 177 -3.74 14.92 -2.11
CA GLY A 177 -3.79 14.86 -3.56
C GLY A 177 -5.19 14.91 -4.14
N LYS A 178 -5.34 14.44 -5.39
CA LYS A 178 -6.59 14.43 -6.12
C LYS A 178 -7.30 13.09 -5.95
N LYS A 179 -8.54 13.12 -5.46
CA LYS A 179 -9.39 11.94 -5.30
C LYS A 179 -10.71 12.16 -6.04
N LYS A 180 -10.82 11.63 -7.25
CA LYS A 180 -11.93 11.89 -8.18
C LYS A 180 -13.29 11.64 -7.55
N GLY A 181 -14.18 12.63 -7.64
CA GLY A 181 -15.57 12.54 -7.16
C GLY A 181 -15.74 12.61 -5.65
N ARG A 182 -14.66 12.85 -4.89
CA ARG A 182 -14.71 12.86 -3.43
C ARG A 182 -15.30 14.15 -2.88
N ARG A 183 -16.20 14.02 -1.92
CA ARG A 183 -16.75 15.13 -1.10
C ARG A 183 -16.54 14.81 0.37
N VAL A 184 -16.22 15.83 1.15
CA VAL A 184 -16.06 15.75 2.60
C VAL A 184 -16.98 16.78 3.23
N GLN A 185 -17.92 16.34 4.05
CA GLN A 185 -18.91 17.22 4.70
C GLN A 185 -19.58 18.20 3.71
N GLY A 186 -19.87 17.74 2.49
CA GLY A 186 -20.47 18.56 1.45
C GLY A 186 -19.51 19.41 0.62
N ILE A 187 -18.25 19.54 1.04
CA ILE A 187 -17.20 20.28 0.32
C ILE A 187 -16.61 19.39 -0.78
N ASP A 188 -16.46 19.93 -1.98
CA ASP A 188 -15.80 19.23 -3.08
C ASP A 188 -14.29 19.12 -2.84
N ALA A 189 -13.82 17.92 -2.53
CA ALA A 189 -12.43 17.56 -2.36
C ALA A 189 -11.88 16.72 -3.54
N SER A 190 -12.57 16.74 -4.68
CA SER A 190 -12.19 15.96 -5.87
C SER A 190 -10.98 16.51 -6.64
N LYS A 191 -10.56 17.73 -6.33
CA LYS A 191 -9.32 18.35 -6.81
C LYS A 191 -8.18 18.02 -5.85
N TYR A 192 -7.00 18.62 -6.07
CA TYR A 192 -5.88 18.47 -5.14
C TYR A 192 -6.23 19.10 -3.78
N SER A 193 -6.31 18.26 -2.77
CA SER A 193 -6.73 18.60 -1.41
C SER A 193 -5.85 17.90 -0.39
N ALA A 194 -5.74 18.48 0.80
CA ALA A 194 -5.28 17.80 2.01
C ALA A 194 -6.47 17.64 2.94
N VAL A 195 -6.81 16.40 3.28
CA VAL A 195 -7.86 16.10 4.26
C VAL A 195 -7.20 15.34 5.40
N LEU A 196 -7.27 15.90 6.59
CA LEU A 196 -6.60 15.40 7.78
C LEU A 196 -7.61 15.29 8.92
N ARG A 197 -7.60 14.15 9.62
CA ARG A 197 -8.48 13.95 10.79
C ARG A 197 -8.08 14.86 11.96
N ASN A 198 -6.77 14.95 12.22
CA ASN A 198 -6.21 15.79 13.28
C ASN A 198 -5.01 16.56 12.75
N ILE A 199 -4.91 17.84 13.11
CA ILE A 199 -3.79 18.69 12.75
C ILE A 199 -3.30 19.39 14.03
N ILE A 200 -2.01 19.22 14.35
CA ILE A 200 -1.32 20.01 15.35
C ILE A 200 -0.37 20.93 14.61
N MET A 201 -0.55 22.23 14.75
CA MET A 201 0.25 23.24 14.06
C MET A 201 0.83 24.22 15.04
N SER A 202 2.10 24.56 14.87
CA SER A 202 2.75 25.67 15.56
C SER A 202 3.22 26.68 14.52
N GLY A 203 3.05 27.97 14.78
CA GLY A 203 3.43 29.03 13.85
C GLY A 203 2.24 29.83 13.31
N ILE A 204 2.31 30.22 12.05
CA ILE A 204 1.34 31.10 11.40
C ILE A 204 0.71 30.39 10.21
N ILE A 205 -0.61 30.44 10.11
CA ILE A 205 -1.36 29.96 8.94
C ILE A 205 -1.74 31.14 8.07
N PHE A 206 -1.46 31.03 6.78
CA PHE A 206 -1.95 31.97 5.78
C PHE A 206 -2.91 31.25 4.83
N GLN A 207 -4.04 31.87 4.57
CA GLN A 207 -4.89 31.50 3.45
C GLN A 207 -4.52 32.37 2.26
N VAL A 208 -4.25 31.75 1.11
CA VAL A 208 -3.94 32.46 -0.15
C VAL A 208 -5.11 32.29 -1.10
N ASP A 209 -5.65 33.40 -1.55
CA ASP A 209 -6.63 33.42 -2.64
C ASP A 209 -5.91 33.10 -3.96
N GLN A 210 -6.27 32.01 -4.60
CA GLN A 210 -5.61 31.52 -5.82
C GLN A 210 -5.85 32.42 -7.04
N ILE A 211 -6.92 33.22 -7.02
CA ILE A 211 -7.28 34.09 -8.15
C ILE A 211 -6.54 35.43 -8.03
N THR A 212 -6.52 36.03 -6.86
CA THR A 212 -5.96 37.38 -6.64
C THR A 212 -4.54 37.36 -6.13
N GLY A 213 -4.04 36.19 -5.69
CA GLY A 213 -2.73 36.06 -5.04
C GLY A 213 -2.63 36.74 -3.66
N LYS A 214 -3.72 37.31 -3.15
CA LYS A 214 -3.72 37.97 -1.84
C LYS A 214 -3.69 36.91 -0.75
N SER A 215 -2.88 37.13 0.27
CA SER A 215 -2.79 36.28 1.44
C SER A 215 -3.44 36.96 2.64
N VAL A 216 -4.17 36.16 3.44
CA VAL A 216 -4.75 36.59 4.70
C VAL A 216 -4.24 35.64 5.78
N ARG A 217 -3.75 36.24 6.87
CA ARG A 217 -3.42 35.44 8.07
C ARG A 217 -4.72 34.90 8.66
N VAL A 218 -4.78 33.57 8.85
CA VAL A 218 -5.90 32.95 9.54
C VAL A 218 -5.69 33.16 11.05
N PRO A 219 -6.55 33.94 11.72
CA PRO A 219 -6.44 34.10 13.16
C PRO A 219 -6.79 32.75 13.83
N ILE A 220 -5.91 32.30 14.70
CA ILE A 220 -6.18 31.17 15.60
C ILE A 220 -6.49 31.79 16.95
N ASP A 221 -7.76 32.06 17.19
CA ASP A 221 -8.19 32.63 18.47
C ASP A 221 -8.11 31.58 19.59
N LYS A 222 -7.72 32.04 20.75
CA LYS A 222 -7.58 31.19 21.94
C LYS A 222 -8.91 30.54 22.28
N GLY A 223 -9.01 29.23 22.02
CA GLY A 223 -10.15 28.41 22.39
C GLY A 223 -11.41 28.60 21.54
N ALA A 224 -11.30 29.16 20.34
CA ALA A 224 -12.44 29.49 19.50
C ALA A 224 -13.15 28.29 18.86
N TRP A 225 -12.61 27.08 18.99
CA TRP A 225 -13.13 25.96 18.26
C TRP A 225 -13.75 24.91 19.17
N VAL A 226 -15.06 25.01 19.36
CA VAL A 226 -15.84 23.96 19.99
C VAL A 226 -16.44 23.08 18.91
N SER A 227 -16.29 21.77 19.06
CA SER A 227 -16.84 20.79 18.14
C SER A 227 -18.34 21.03 17.94
N GLY A 228 -18.75 21.22 16.70
CA GLY A 228 -20.16 21.40 16.32
C GLY A 228 -20.63 22.84 16.15
N GLU A 229 -19.82 23.86 16.42
CA GLU A 229 -20.18 25.25 16.10
C GLU A 229 -19.90 25.57 14.63
N LYS A 230 -20.89 26.21 14.00
CA LYS A 230 -20.73 26.78 12.67
C LYS A 230 -19.97 28.10 12.78
N TYR A 231 -18.97 28.22 11.97
CA TYR A 231 -18.29 29.49 11.76
C TYR A 231 -19.06 30.29 10.75
N GLY A 232 -19.51 31.42 11.18
CA GLY A 232 -20.07 32.43 10.31
C GLY A 232 -19.01 33.16 9.51
#